data_331fe3e680c1dfa1692431b5cedfb208
#
_entry.id   331fe3e680c1dfa1692431b5cedfb208
#
_cell.length_a   1.000
_cell.length_b   1.000
_cell.length_c   1.000
_cell.angle_alpha   90.00
_cell.angle_beta   90.00
_cell.angle_gamma   90.00
#
_symmetry.space_group_name_H-M   'P 1'
#
loop_
_entity.id
_entity.type
_entity.pdbx_description
1 polymer ?
#
loop_
_entity_poly.entity_id
_entity_poly.type
_entity_poly.pdbx_seq_one_letter_code
_entity_poly.pdbx_strand_id
1 'polypeptide(L)'
;MPAFVNERRVGPVTILELAPRLTHAEGSELHHVVSGLLDSGSQAVLLDCSRVTFIDSLGIGGLMRTWLSVGKRGKLKLFGLPPYFRQVLQITGLLKVMDSFDDVGLALRSFEP
;
A
#
# COMPACT_ATOMS: atom_id res chain seq x y z
N MET A 1 -2.73 5.66 16.42
CA MET A 1 -3.67 5.53 15.29
C MET A 1 -3.34 4.28 14.49
N PRO A 2 -4.34 3.50 14.09
CA PRO A 2 -4.06 2.36 13.21
C PRO A 2 -3.58 2.83 11.83
N ALA A 3 -2.81 1.97 11.16
CA ALA A 3 -2.27 2.26 9.83
C ALA A 3 -3.36 2.25 8.77
N PHE A 4 -4.46 1.55 9.01
CA PHE A 4 -5.56 1.44 8.06
C PHE A 4 -6.89 1.39 8.80
N VAL A 5 -7.94 1.80 8.09
CA VAL A 5 -9.28 1.94 8.66
C VAL A 5 -10.21 0.83 8.19
N ASN A 6 -9.82 0.06 7.18
CA ASN A 6 -10.66 -1.00 6.65
C ASN A 6 -9.80 -2.05 5.95
N GLU A 7 -10.26 -3.30 6.02
CA GLU A 7 -9.67 -4.41 5.28
C GLU A 7 -10.81 -5.20 4.65
N ARG A 8 -10.67 -5.52 3.36
CA ARG A 8 -11.67 -6.35 2.66
C ARG A 8 -10.99 -7.21 1.62
N ARG A 9 -11.66 -8.26 1.19
CA ARG A 9 -11.16 -9.17 0.17
C ARG A 9 -12.02 -9.11 -1.07
N VAL A 10 -11.35 -9.12 -2.22
CA VAL A 10 -11.99 -9.22 -3.53
C VAL A 10 -11.24 -10.30 -4.29
N GLY A 11 -11.81 -11.51 -4.38
CA GLY A 11 -11.11 -12.65 -4.94
C GLY A 11 -9.85 -12.95 -4.15
N PRO A 12 -8.68 -13.10 -4.81
CA PRO A 12 -7.41 -13.37 -4.12
C PRO A 12 -6.76 -12.11 -3.55
N VAL A 13 -7.35 -10.92 -3.76
CA VAL A 13 -6.73 -9.65 -3.39
C VAL A 13 -7.24 -9.17 -2.03
N THR A 14 -6.33 -8.85 -1.12
CA THR A 14 -6.67 -8.17 0.13
C THR A 14 -6.47 -6.67 -0.07
N ILE A 15 -7.52 -5.90 0.17
CA ILE A 15 -7.49 -4.44 0.05
C ILE A 15 -7.39 -3.85 1.44
N LEU A 16 -6.35 -3.05 1.69
CA LEU A 16 -6.16 -2.33 2.94
C LEU A 16 -6.36 -0.84 2.67
N GLU A 17 -7.36 -0.25 3.33
CA GLU A 17 -7.63 1.19 3.23
C GLU A 17 -6.78 1.91 4.26
N LEU A 18 -5.80 2.69 3.79
CA LEU A 18 -4.87 3.38 4.67
C LEU A 18 -5.54 4.51 5.44
N ALA A 19 -5.08 4.73 6.67
CA ALA A 19 -5.53 5.84 7.50
C ALA A 19 -5.08 7.19 6.92
N PRO A 20 -5.71 8.31 7.33
CA PRO A 20 -5.37 9.62 6.79
C PRO A 20 -3.92 10.05 7.04
N ARG A 21 -3.30 9.59 8.11
CA ARG A 21 -1.91 9.95 8.44
C ARG A 21 -1.04 8.70 8.36
N LEU A 22 0.03 8.81 7.58
CA LEU A 22 1.01 7.73 7.45
C LEU A 22 2.35 8.24 7.94
N THR A 23 2.59 8.08 9.25
CA THR A 23 3.83 8.48 9.91
C THR A 23 4.56 7.24 10.41
N HIS A 24 5.47 7.39 11.36
CA HIS A 24 6.32 6.27 11.83
C HIS A 24 5.50 5.08 12.32
N ALA A 25 4.55 5.31 13.22
CA ALA A 25 3.76 4.22 13.82
C ALA A 25 2.92 3.49 12.78
N GLU A 26 2.26 4.24 11.90
CA GLU A 26 1.43 3.65 10.85
C GLU A 26 2.28 2.89 9.83
N GLY A 27 3.46 3.41 9.48
CA GLY A 27 4.37 2.73 8.58
C GLY A 27 4.86 1.40 9.14
N SER A 28 5.17 1.36 10.43
CA SER A 28 5.58 0.12 11.10
C SER A 28 4.44 -0.89 11.17
N GLU A 29 3.24 -0.44 11.49
CA GLU A 29 2.07 -1.32 11.54
C GLU A 29 1.74 -1.87 10.15
N LEU A 30 1.81 -1.04 9.12
CA LEU A 30 1.59 -1.47 7.75
C LEU A 30 2.54 -2.60 7.37
N HIS A 31 3.82 -2.43 7.65
CA HIS A 31 4.83 -3.44 7.39
C HIS A 31 4.49 -4.75 8.11
N HIS A 32 4.12 -4.66 9.38
CA HIS A 32 3.79 -5.83 10.19
C HIS A 32 2.57 -6.58 9.65
N VAL A 33 1.50 -5.85 9.30
CA VAL A 33 0.26 -6.46 8.82
C VAL A 33 0.46 -7.10 7.45
N VAL A 34 1.14 -6.43 6.53
CA VAL A 34 1.39 -6.98 5.20
C VAL A 34 2.27 -8.23 5.30
N SER A 35 3.29 -8.21 6.14
CA SER A 35 4.13 -9.39 6.38
C SER A 35 3.30 -10.56 6.90
N GLY A 36 2.38 -10.30 7.83
CA GLY A 36 1.47 -11.32 8.34
C GLY A 36 0.56 -11.90 7.28
N LEU A 37 0.05 -11.08 6.37
CA LEU A 37 -0.77 -11.54 5.25
C LEU A 37 0.01 -12.46 4.34
N LEU A 38 1.25 -12.09 4.02
CA LEU A 38 2.11 -12.93 3.18
C LEU A 38 2.43 -14.25 3.86
N ASP A 39 2.72 -14.22 5.16
CA ASP A 39 2.99 -15.42 5.95
C ASP A 39 1.78 -16.36 5.99
N SER A 40 0.58 -15.81 5.91
CA SER A 40 -0.67 -16.58 5.88
C SER A 40 -1.04 -17.09 4.48
N GLY A 41 -0.21 -16.81 3.48
CA GLY A 41 -0.43 -17.29 2.11
C GLY A 41 -1.05 -16.28 1.16
N SER A 42 -1.40 -15.09 1.61
CA SER A 42 -1.88 -14.03 0.71
C SER A 42 -0.73 -13.58 -0.20
N GLN A 43 -1.00 -13.49 -1.50
CA GLN A 43 0.02 -13.09 -2.47
C GLN A 43 -0.31 -11.78 -3.18
N ALA A 44 -1.48 -11.20 -2.93
CA ALA A 44 -1.92 -9.99 -3.60
C ALA A 44 -2.47 -9.01 -2.57
N VAL A 45 -1.80 -7.87 -2.41
CA VAL A 45 -2.19 -6.81 -1.48
C VAL A 45 -2.32 -5.51 -2.25
N LEU A 46 -3.47 -4.86 -2.10
CA LEU A 46 -3.77 -3.59 -2.73
C LEU A 46 -4.01 -2.55 -1.64
N LEU A 47 -3.23 -1.47 -1.66
CA LEU A 47 -3.38 -0.38 -0.71
C LEU A 47 -4.27 0.70 -1.30
N ASP A 48 -5.39 0.99 -0.61
CA ASP A 48 -6.26 2.11 -0.94
C ASP A 48 -5.71 3.34 -0.25
N CYS A 49 -5.17 4.26 -1.03
CA CYS A 49 -4.50 5.46 -0.54
C CYS A 49 -5.41 6.70 -0.56
N SER A 50 -6.69 6.54 -0.92
CA SER A 50 -7.56 7.67 -1.20
C SER A 50 -7.81 8.58 0.01
N ARG A 51 -7.64 8.08 1.23
CA ARG A 51 -7.84 8.86 2.45
C ARG A 51 -6.57 9.50 2.99
N VAL A 52 -5.40 9.19 2.42
CA VAL A 52 -4.13 9.71 2.94
C VAL A 52 -4.05 11.22 2.70
N THR A 53 -3.92 11.97 3.79
CA THR A 53 -3.80 13.45 3.74
C THR A 53 -2.44 13.93 4.22
N PHE A 54 -1.69 13.07 4.93
CA PHE A 54 -0.38 13.44 5.44
C PHE A 54 0.54 12.23 5.47
N ILE A 55 1.76 12.41 4.99
CA ILE A 55 2.82 11.40 5.06
C ILE A 55 4.14 12.10 5.32
N ASP A 56 4.96 11.55 6.22
CA ASP A 56 6.30 12.07 6.49
C ASP A 56 7.37 11.05 6.03
N SER A 57 8.63 11.41 6.24
CA SER A 57 9.74 10.57 5.79
C SER A 57 9.77 9.20 6.46
N LEU A 58 9.30 9.10 7.70
CA LEU A 58 9.25 7.82 8.40
C LEU A 58 8.10 6.94 7.89
N GLY A 59 6.98 7.56 7.52
CA GLY A 59 5.89 6.85 6.86
C GLY A 59 6.28 6.35 5.47
N ILE A 60 6.98 7.17 4.71
CA ILE A 60 7.54 6.77 3.41
C ILE A 60 8.49 5.59 3.59
N GLY A 61 9.36 5.66 4.61
CA GLY A 61 10.28 4.56 4.93
C GLY A 61 9.53 3.27 5.25
N GLY A 62 8.44 3.36 6.00
CA GLY A 62 7.58 2.22 6.30
C GLY A 62 6.94 1.62 5.05
N LEU A 63 6.45 2.46 4.15
CA LEU A 63 5.90 2.01 2.88
C LEU A 63 6.96 1.29 2.05
N MET A 64 8.17 1.86 1.98
CA MET A 64 9.28 1.26 1.24
C MET A 64 9.67 -0.09 1.83
N ARG A 65 9.81 -0.17 3.15
CA ARG A 65 10.13 -1.45 3.82
C ARG A 65 9.07 -2.49 3.55
N THR A 66 7.81 -2.09 3.56
CA THR A 66 6.68 -2.98 3.24
C THR A 66 6.81 -3.53 1.82
N TRP A 67 7.04 -2.64 0.86
CA TRP A 67 7.21 -3.02 -0.53
C TRP A 67 8.39 -3.97 -0.72
N LEU A 68 9.53 -3.67 -0.08
CA LEU A 68 10.73 -4.52 -0.17
C LEU A 68 10.48 -5.89 0.46
N SER A 69 9.74 -5.96 1.56
CA SER A 69 9.48 -7.23 2.24
C SER A 69 8.56 -8.16 1.43
N VAL A 70 7.71 -7.60 0.58
CA VAL A 70 6.88 -8.38 -0.32
C VAL A 70 7.77 -9.13 -1.32
N GLY A 71 8.69 -8.41 -1.98
CA GLY A 71 9.68 -9.02 -2.85
C GLY A 71 9.08 -9.97 -3.87
N LYS A 72 9.56 -11.23 -3.86
CA LYS A 72 9.06 -12.28 -4.76
C LYS A 72 7.93 -13.10 -4.15
N ARG A 73 7.55 -12.81 -2.89
CA ARG A 73 6.50 -13.57 -2.18
C ARG A 73 5.09 -13.22 -2.66
N GLY A 74 4.94 -12.09 -3.35
CA GLY A 74 3.65 -11.64 -3.81
C GLY A 74 3.75 -10.32 -4.52
N LYS A 75 2.63 -9.60 -4.59
CA LYS A 75 2.56 -8.29 -5.24
C LYS A 75 1.86 -7.29 -4.34
N LEU A 76 2.45 -6.10 -4.24
CA LEU A 76 1.88 -4.97 -3.51
C LEU A 76 1.69 -3.83 -4.52
N LYS A 77 0.45 -3.36 -4.63
CA LYS A 77 0.10 -2.27 -5.55
C LYS A 77 -0.71 -1.21 -4.82
N LEU A 78 -0.81 -0.04 -5.43
CA LEU A 78 -1.48 1.13 -4.85
C LEU A 78 -2.60 1.60 -5.76
N PHE A 79 -3.66 2.19 -5.19
CA PHE A 79 -4.62 2.91 -6.01
C PHE A 79 -5.17 4.12 -5.25
N GLY A 80 -5.72 5.05 -6.02
CA GLY A 80 -6.40 6.21 -5.45
C GLY A 80 -5.48 7.23 -4.83
N LEU A 81 -4.26 7.40 -5.37
CA LEU A 81 -3.30 8.35 -4.81
C LEU A 81 -3.83 9.78 -4.89
N PRO A 82 -4.04 10.48 -3.74
CA PRO A 82 -4.32 11.91 -3.81
C PRO A 82 -3.13 12.67 -4.40
N PRO A 83 -3.35 13.86 -4.99
CA PRO A 83 -2.26 14.61 -5.65
C PRO A 83 -1.02 14.82 -4.77
N TYR A 84 -1.23 15.15 -3.49
CA TYR A 84 -0.13 15.34 -2.56
C TYR A 84 0.69 14.06 -2.39
N PHE A 85 0.04 12.92 -2.16
CA PHE A 85 0.71 11.65 -1.97
C PHE A 85 1.44 11.23 -3.24
N ARG A 86 0.78 11.40 -4.39
CA ARG A 86 1.40 11.10 -5.68
C ARG A 86 2.67 11.91 -5.87
N GLN A 87 2.64 13.20 -5.55
CA GLN A 87 3.80 14.08 -5.66
C GLN A 87 4.96 13.60 -4.78
N VAL A 88 4.66 13.21 -3.55
CA VAL A 88 5.68 12.68 -2.62
C VAL A 88 6.31 11.41 -3.19
N LEU A 89 5.51 10.50 -3.74
CA LEU A 89 6.04 9.27 -4.33
C LEU A 89 6.84 9.55 -5.61
N GLN A 90 6.46 10.57 -6.38
CA GLN A 90 7.24 11.00 -7.54
C GLN A 90 8.61 11.53 -7.13
N ILE A 91 8.64 12.42 -6.16
CA ILE A 91 9.89 13.06 -5.71
C ILE A 91 10.85 12.02 -5.14
N THR A 92 10.34 11.02 -4.43
CA THR A 92 11.17 9.96 -3.85
C THR A 92 11.53 8.86 -4.85
N GLY A 93 10.98 8.90 -6.06
CA GLY A 93 11.23 7.87 -7.07
C GLY A 93 10.41 6.60 -6.89
N LEU A 94 9.55 6.53 -5.88
CA LEU A 94 8.79 5.31 -5.58
C LEU A 94 7.75 5.00 -6.64
N LEU A 95 7.22 5.99 -7.36
CA LEU A 95 6.28 5.72 -8.46
C LEU A 95 6.92 4.98 -9.63
N LYS A 96 8.25 4.93 -9.71
CA LYS A 96 8.94 4.19 -10.76
C LYS A 96 8.97 2.69 -10.48
N VAL A 97 8.81 2.31 -9.22
CA VAL A 97 8.95 0.90 -8.81
C VAL A 97 7.65 0.31 -8.26
N MET A 98 6.74 1.15 -7.76
CA MET A 98 5.45 0.70 -7.24
C MET A 98 4.35 0.94 -8.28
N ASP A 99 3.61 -0.12 -8.62
CA ASP A 99 2.47 0.00 -9.52
C ASP A 99 1.35 0.76 -8.85
N SER A 100 0.82 1.79 -9.51
CA SER A 100 -0.30 2.56 -9.00
C SER A 100 -1.39 2.73 -10.06
N PHE A 101 -2.63 2.85 -9.61
CA PHE A 101 -3.80 2.91 -10.47
C PHE A 101 -4.75 4.00 -9.99
N ASP A 102 -5.52 4.57 -10.91
CA ASP A 102 -6.46 5.63 -10.57
C ASP A 102 -7.76 5.07 -10.00
N ASP A 103 -8.15 3.85 -10.37
CA ASP A 103 -9.37 3.27 -9.84
C ASP A 103 -9.17 1.81 -9.42
N VAL A 104 -10.08 1.34 -8.56
CA VAL A 104 -9.98 0.01 -7.96
C VAL A 104 -10.17 -1.11 -8.99
N GLY A 105 -11.00 -0.89 -9.99
CA GLY A 105 -11.24 -1.90 -11.03
C GLY A 105 -9.99 -2.20 -11.82
N LEU A 106 -9.28 -1.16 -12.26
CA LEU A 106 -8.01 -1.32 -12.97
C LEU A 106 -6.97 -2.00 -12.07
N ALA A 107 -6.90 -1.58 -10.81
CA ALA A 107 -5.96 -2.16 -9.86
C ALA A 107 -6.22 -3.65 -9.67
N LEU A 108 -7.48 -4.04 -9.48
CA LEU A 108 -7.84 -5.45 -9.27
C LEU A 108 -7.52 -6.29 -10.50
N ARG A 109 -7.83 -5.79 -11.68
CA ARG A 109 -7.52 -6.51 -12.93
C ARG A 109 -6.03 -6.70 -13.13
N SER A 110 -5.21 -5.79 -12.62
CA SER A 110 -3.75 -5.89 -12.78
C SER A 110 -3.14 -7.09 -12.04
N PHE A 111 -3.86 -7.65 -11.06
CA PHE A 111 -3.41 -8.85 -10.35
C PHE A 111 -3.76 -10.15 -11.07
N GLU A 112 -4.62 -10.09 -12.07
CA GLU A 112 -4.99 -11.28 -12.84
C GLU A 112 -3.80 -11.75 -13.69
N PRO A 113 -3.66 -13.08 -13.86
CA PRO A 113 -2.58 -13.64 -14.68
C PRO A 113 -2.73 -13.32 -16.17
#